data_8f6331d3d0e0fb7b52f2e6e63bbbdb26
#
_entry.id   8f6331d3d0e0fb7b52f2e6e63bbbdb26
#
_cell.length_a   1.000
_cell.length_b   1.000
_cell.length_c   1.000
_cell.angle_alpha   90.00
_cell.angle_beta   90.00
_cell.angle_gamma   90.00
#
_symmetry.space_group_name_H-M   'P 1'
#
loop_
_entity.id
_entity.type
_entity.pdbx_description
1 polymer ?
#
loop_
_entity_poly.entity_id
_entity_poly.type
_entity_poly.pdbx_seq_one_letter_code
_entity_poly.pdbx_strand_id
1 'polypeptide(L)'
;VKSFSGIDDVTFAEPLLSSSDQYMGWGREYQGREISFQCLPVDPSFLKVLGIQVNEGRDFREEDANNPYGAYIFNERARAAYEMEVDAMIDSAKIVGFIPDVKFASFRTEIAPMAFFVWGTRNWGSRPNWAYIKVKAGSDLRAAMDHVRSAVRTFDPEYPFNIRFFNQVLNDLYKKEGNLSSL
;
A
#
# COMPACT_ATOMS: atom_id res chain seq x y z
N VAL A 1 2.36 18.25 -8.11
CA VAL A 1 1.24 17.41 -8.58
C VAL A 1 -0.06 17.84 -7.92
N LYS A 2 -0.12 17.98 -6.60
CA LYS A 2 -1.34 18.41 -5.86
C LYS A 2 -1.86 19.82 -6.21
N SER A 3 -1.11 20.64 -6.93
CA SER A 3 -1.56 21.98 -7.35
C SER A 3 -2.66 21.98 -8.41
N PHE A 4 -2.90 20.87 -9.08
CA PHE A 4 -3.98 20.73 -10.06
C PHE A 4 -5.29 20.39 -9.37
N SER A 5 -6.33 21.17 -9.62
CA SER A 5 -7.64 21.06 -8.94
C SER A 5 -8.36 19.72 -9.16
N GLY A 6 -8.03 19.00 -10.23
CA GLY A 6 -8.58 17.67 -10.55
C GLY A 6 -7.90 16.52 -9.80
N ILE A 7 -6.78 16.77 -9.09
CA ILE A 7 -6.13 15.76 -8.25
C ILE A 7 -6.59 15.95 -6.81
N ASP A 8 -7.10 14.86 -6.23
CA ASP A 8 -7.57 14.84 -4.85
C ASP A 8 -6.41 14.65 -3.89
N ASP A 9 -5.62 13.59 -4.09
CA ASP A 9 -4.47 13.29 -3.24
C ASP A 9 -3.41 12.46 -3.97
N VAL A 10 -2.23 12.36 -3.34
CA VAL A 10 -1.08 11.56 -3.81
C VAL A 10 -0.46 10.84 -2.61
N THR A 11 -0.15 9.57 -2.78
CA THR A 11 0.57 8.77 -1.80
C THR A 11 1.58 7.86 -2.48
N PHE A 12 2.44 7.24 -1.70
CA PHE A 12 3.54 6.43 -2.21
C PHE A 12 3.60 5.06 -1.54
N ALA A 13 4.15 4.09 -2.28
CA ALA A 13 4.44 2.76 -1.76
C ALA A 13 5.73 2.21 -2.37
N GLU A 14 6.37 1.28 -1.67
CA GLU A 14 7.51 0.57 -2.21
C GLU A 14 7.09 -0.49 -3.24
N PRO A 15 6.12 -1.39 -2.96
CA PRO A 15 5.65 -2.36 -3.93
C PRO A 15 4.48 -1.84 -4.76
N LEU A 16 4.33 -2.37 -5.97
CA LEU A 16 3.11 -2.22 -6.74
C LEU A 16 2.05 -3.17 -6.21
N LEU A 17 0.88 -2.67 -5.77
CA LEU A 17 -0.17 -3.49 -5.16
C LEU A 17 -0.68 -4.63 -6.06
N SER A 18 -0.71 -4.43 -7.37
CA SER A 18 -1.17 -5.44 -8.34
C SER A 18 -0.13 -6.52 -8.65
N SER A 19 1.07 -6.46 -8.08
CA SER A 19 2.19 -7.38 -8.35
C SER A 19 2.67 -8.02 -7.05
N SER A 20 2.06 -9.13 -6.67
CA SER A 20 2.38 -9.83 -5.41
C SER A 20 3.81 -10.38 -5.35
N ASP A 21 4.46 -10.55 -6.50
CA ASP A 21 5.88 -10.88 -6.62
C ASP A 21 6.83 -9.78 -6.10
N GLN A 22 6.32 -8.55 -5.98
CA GLN A 22 7.04 -7.43 -5.38
C GLN A 22 6.84 -7.30 -3.86
N TYR A 23 5.95 -8.10 -3.27
CA TYR A 23 5.71 -8.04 -1.83
C TYR A 23 6.87 -8.68 -1.07
N MET A 24 7.36 -7.99 -0.06
CA MET A 24 8.46 -8.50 0.76
C MET A 24 7.96 -9.49 1.80
N GLY A 25 8.54 -10.69 1.83
CA GLY A 25 8.34 -11.61 2.93
C GLY A 25 9.17 -11.19 4.15
N TRP A 26 8.51 -10.94 5.29
CA TRP A 26 9.17 -10.61 6.55
C TRP A 26 8.95 -11.70 7.59
N GLY A 27 10.07 -12.12 8.23
CA GLY A 27 10.05 -12.90 9.46
C GLY A 27 10.28 -12.00 10.67
N ARG A 28 9.48 -12.16 11.71
CA ARG A 28 9.56 -11.38 12.97
C ARG A 28 9.22 -12.28 14.15
N GLU A 29 9.59 -11.83 15.34
CA GLU A 29 9.14 -12.44 16.58
C GLU A 29 7.92 -11.67 17.13
N TYR A 30 6.87 -12.40 17.49
CA TYR A 30 5.69 -11.88 18.15
C TYR A 30 5.30 -12.77 19.31
N GLN A 31 5.31 -12.22 20.52
CA GLN A 31 4.99 -12.95 21.77
C GLN A 31 5.76 -14.29 21.93
N GLY A 32 7.07 -14.28 21.61
CA GLY A 32 7.94 -15.46 21.72
C GLY A 32 7.75 -16.50 20.60
N ARG A 33 6.99 -16.20 19.55
CA ARG A 33 6.78 -17.06 18.38
C ARG A 33 7.32 -16.40 17.12
N GLU A 34 7.97 -17.16 16.27
CA GLU A 34 8.32 -16.69 14.92
C GLU A 34 7.06 -16.62 14.07
N ILE A 35 6.85 -15.46 13.42
CA ILE A 35 5.77 -15.22 12.49
C ILE A 35 6.35 -14.80 11.13
N SER A 36 5.61 -15.08 10.06
CA SER A 36 5.97 -14.61 8.72
C SER A 36 4.76 -14.01 8.01
N PHE A 37 4.98 -12.91 7.32
CA PHE A 37 3.92 -12.20 6.61
C PHE A 37 4.48 -11.42 5.41
N GLN A 38 3.62 -11.08 4.48
CA GLN A 38 3.95 -10.15 3.41
C GLN A 38 3.90 -8.73 3.95
N CYS A 39 4.95 -7.94 3.72
CA CYS A 39 5.04 -6.56 4.16
C CYS A 39 5.07 -5.60 2.98
N LEU A 40 4.23 -4.58 3.06
CA LEU A 40 4.09 -3.52 2.07
C LEU A 40 4.39 -2.18 2.73
N PRO A 41 5.63 -1.68 2.61
CA PRO A 41 5.96 -0.34 3.10
C PRO A 41 5.25 0.74 2.29
N VAL A 42 4.63 1.69 2.99
CA VAL A 42 3.77 2.72 2.44
C VAL A 42 3.91 4.05 3.18
N ASP A 43 3.43 5.12 2.57
CA ASP A 43 3.26 6.42 3.23
C ASP A 43 2.12 6.39 4.27
N PRO A 44 2.15 7.26 5.29
CA PRO A 44 1.07 7.36 6.27
C PRO A 44 -0.32 7.64 5.68
N SER A 45 -0.39 8.31 4.53
CA SER A 45 -1.66 8.63 3.85
C SER A 45 -2.21 7.51 2.96
N PHE A 46 -1.50 6.38 2.86
CA PHE A 46 -1.74 5.38 1.81
C PHE A 46 -3.15 4.75 1.87
N LEU A 47 -3.56 4.25 3.04
CA LEU A 47 -4.88 3.61 3.17
C LEU A 47 -6.00 4.61 2.90
N LYS A 48 -5.88 5.82 3.44
CA LYS A 48 -6.84 6.92 3.22
C LYS A 48 -6.99 7.26 1.74
N VAL A 49 -5.89 7.43 1.02
CA VAL A 49 -5.91 7.78 -0.41
C VAL A 49 -6.56 6.68 -1.24
N LEU A 50 -6.26 5.41 -0.94
CA LEU A 50 -6.85 4.25 -1.63
C LEU A 50 -8.26 3.89 -1.15
N GLY A 51 -8.76 4.49 -0.07
CA GLY A 51 -10.08 4.20 0.49
C GLY A 51 -10.15 2.86 1.22
N ILE A 52 -9.02 2.35 1.71
CA ILE A 52 -8.97 1.11 2.50
C ILE A 52 -9.40 1.43 3.93
N GLN A 53 -10.47 0.77 4.38
CA GLN A 53 -11.02 0.99 5.73
C GLN A 53 -10.27 0.19 6.78
N VAL A 54 -10.01 0.82 7.93
CA VAL A 54 -9.51 0.14 9.13
C VAL A 54 -10.70 -0.38 9.93
N ASN A 55 -10.72 -1.67 10.23
CA ASN A 55 -11.82 -2.33 10.96
C ASN A 55 -11.71 -2.12 12.47
N GLU A 56 -10.49 -2.14 12.98
CA GLU A 56 -10.20 -1.99 14.40
C GLU A 56 -8.89 -1.22 14.59
N GLY A 57 -8.80 -0.44 15.66
CA GLY A 57 -7.69 0.46 15.90
C GLY A 57 -7.83 1.76 15.09
N ARG A 58 -6.76 2.19 14.44
CA ARG A 58 -6.73 3.43 13.67
C ARG A 58 -5.88 3.30 12.41
N ASP A 59 -6.10 4.20 11.45
CA ASP A 59 -5.22 4.40 10.31
C ASP A 59 -3.87 5.00 10.73
N PHE A 60 -2.89 4.96 9.84
CA PHE A 60 -1.60 5.61 10.02
C PHE A 60 -1.73 7.12 10.18
N ARG A 61 -0.76 7.70 10.89
CA ARG A 61 -0.59 9.14 11.08
C ARG A 61 0.84 9.54 10.77
N GLU A 62 1.08 10.82 10.54
CA GLU A 62 2.44 11.36 10.37
C GLU A 62 3.35 11.07 11.58
N GLU A 63 2.78 10.97 12.78
CA GLU A 63 3.48 10.62 14.00
C GLU A 63 4.09 9.22 13.94
N ASP A 64 3.48 8.29 13.20
CA ASP A 64 4.01 6.92 13.04
C ASP A 64 5.29 6.90 12.21
N ALA A 65 5.42 7.79 11.21
CA ALA A 65 6.65 7.97 10.45
C ALA A 65 7.71 8.77 11.23
N ASN A 66 7.29 9.59 12.18
CA ASN A 66 8.18 10.40 13.00
C ASN A 66 8.69 9.67 14.24
N ASN A 67 8.08 8.55 14.63
CA ASN A 67 8.62 7.72 15.71
C ASN A 67 9.85 6.92 15.23
N PRO A 68 10.68 6.36 16.15
CA PRO A 68 11.91 5.66 15.76
C PRO A 68 11.67 4.37 14.93
N TYR A 69 10.59 3.65 15.15
CA TYR A 69 10.42 2.27 14.70
C TYR A 69 9.30 2.07 13.68
N GLY A 70 8.49 3.10 13.39
CA GLY A 70 7.35 2.98 12.49
C GLY A 70 6.14 2.30 13.12
N ALA A 71 5.22 1.83 12.27
CA ALA A 71 3.98 1.18 12.70
C ALA A 71 3.47 0.18 11.69
N TYR A 72 2.71 -0.80 12.17
CA TYR A 72 2.04 -1.83 11.37
C TYR A 72 0.52 -1.67 11.37
N ILE A 73 -0.09 -1.97 10.22
CA ILE A 73 -1.51 -2.33 10.10
C ILE A 73 -1.58 -3.67 9.39
N PHE A 74 -2.13 -4.67 10.05
CA PHE A 74 -2.25 -6.03 9.53
C PHE A 74 -3.63 -6.30 8.92
N ASN A 75 -3.72 -7.33 8.05
CA ASN A 75 -5.02 -7.85 7.64
C ASN A 75 -5.60 -8.83 8.67
N GLU A 76 -6.91 -9.11 8.55
CA GLU A 76 -7.61 -10.03 9.46
C GLU A 76 -7.03 -11.45 9.39
N ARG A 77 -6.47 -11.86 8.26
CA ARG A 77 -5.80 -13.15 8.10
C ARG A 77 -4.58 -13.28 9.03
N ALA A 78 -3.74 -12.25 9.10
CA ALA A 78 -2.59 -12.22 10.01
C ALA A 78 -3.06 -12.17 11.47
N ARG A 79 -4.07 -11.34 11.76
CA ARG A 79 -4.67 -11.22 13.10
C ARG A 79 -5.13 -12.58 13.62
N ALA A 80 -5.92 -13.31 12.83
CA ALA A 80 -6.44 -14.62 13.22
C ALA A 80 -5.34 -15.68 13.34
N ALA A 81 -4.34 -15.68 12.41
CA ALA A 81 -3.27 -16.67 12.41
C ALA A 81 -2.33 -16.54 13.62
N TYR A 82 -2.11 -15.32 14.09
CA TYR A 82 -1.12 -15.00 15.11
C TYR A 82 -1.72 -14.44 16.41
N GLU A 83 -3.04 -14.38 16.52
CA GLU A 83 -3.76 -13.85 17.69
C GLU A 83 -3.31 -12.43 18.06
N MET A 84 -3.22 -11.57 17.02
CA MET A 84 -2.70 -10.22 17.18
C MET A 84 -3.72 -9.25 17.79
N GLU A 85 -3.21 -8.29 18.56
CA GLU A 85 -4.00 -7.24 19.19
C GLU A 85 -3.51 -5.85 18.81
N VAL A 86 -4.42 -4.87 18.82
CA VAL A 86 -4.06 -3.46 18.69
C VAL A 86 -3.17 -3.06 19.86
N ASP A 87 -2.25 -2.15 19.62
CA ASP A 87 -1.22 -1.67 20.55
C ASP A 87 -0.12 -2.69 20.93
N ALA A 88 -0.20 -3.94 20.47
CA ALA A 88 0.90 -4.87 20.61
C ALA A 88 2.14 -4.44 19.80
N MET A 89 3.30 -4.95 20.18
CA MET A 89 4.59 -4.53 19.60
C MET A 89 5.24 -5.68 18.83
N ILE A 90 5.82 -5.34 17.67
CA ILE A 90 6.71 -6.21 16.91
C ILE A 90 8.02 -5.43 16.66
N ASP A 91 9.15 -5.90 17.18
CA ASP A 91 10.46 -5.24 17.04
C ASP A 91 10.41 -3.73 17.39
N SER A 92 9.71 -3.37 18.45
CA SER A 92 9.48 -2.00 18.89
C SER A 92 8.56 -1.15 18.00
N ALA A 93 8.05 -1.68 16.90
CA ALA A 93 6.99 -1.04 16.11
C ALA A 93 5.61 -1.49 16.60
N LYS A 94 4.68 -0.55 16.67
CA LYS A 94 3.33 -0.80 17.19
C LYS A 94 2.39 -1.30 16.10
N ILE A 95 1.52 -2.25 16.44
CA ILE A 95 0.34 -2.59 15.64
C ILE A 95 -0.74 -1.54 15.94
N VAL A 96 -1.05 -0.68 14.97
CA VAL A 96 -2.00 0.43 15.20
C VAL A 96 -3.41 0.13 14.71
N GLY A 97 -3.60 -0.92 13.90
CA GLY A 97 -4.92 -1.31 13.42
C GLY A 97 -4.94 -2.57 12.57
N PHE A 98 -6.15 -2.96 12.19
CA PHE A 98 -6.43 -4.09 11.31
C PHE A 98 -7.36 -3.68 10.16
N ILE A 99 -7.14 -4.26 8.99
CA ILE A 99 -7.94 -4.06 7.79
C ILE A 99 -8.59 -5.37 7.36
N PRO A 100 -9.69 -5.33 6.57
CA PRO A 100 -10.26 -6.53 5.97
C PRO A 100 -9.23 -7.27 5.11
N ASP A 101 -9.49 -8.55 4.88
CA ASP A 101 -8.75 -9.33 3.90
C ASP A 101 -9.08 -8.82 2.49
N VAL A 102 -8.15 -8.08 1.89
CA VAL A 102 -8.29 -7.50 0.55
C VAL A 102 -7.30 -8.14 -0.40
N LYS A 103 -7.77 -8.54 -1.57
CA LYS A 103 -6.92 -9.00 -2.67
C LYS A 103 -6.58 -7.85 -3.60
N PHE A 104 -5.31 -7.50 -3.68
CA PHE A 104 -4.79 -6.47 -4.59
C PHE A 104 -4.14 -7.05 -5.84
N ALA A 105 -3.84 -8.33 -5.82
CA ALA A 105 -3.23 -9.09 -6.91
C ALA A 105 -4.13 -10.27 -7.29
N SER A 106 -3.59 -11.34 -7.85
CA SER A 106 -4.32 -12.51 -8.33
C SER A 106 -5.38 -13.07 -7.36
N PHE A 107 -6.58 -13.42 -7.88
CA PHE A 107 -7.63 -14.11 -7.12
C PHE A 107 -7.33 -15.59 -6.85
N ARG A 108 -6.37 -16.17 -7.56
CA ARG A 108 -6.03 -17.60 -7.44
C ARG A 108 -5.21 -17.90 -6.21
N THR A 109 -4.54 -16.91 -5.66
CA THR A 109 -3.71 -17.07 -4.48
C THR A 109 -4.58 -16.87 -3.24
N GLU A 110 -4.44 -17.74 -2.25
CA GLU A 110 -5.06 -17.53 -0.95
C GLU A 110 -4.55 -16.22 -0.33
N ILE A 111 -5.41 -15.57 0.46
CA ILE A 111 -5.02 -14.38 1.19
C ILE A 111 -4.03 -14.78 2.27
N ALA A 112 -2.80 -14.35 2.12
CA ALA A 112 -1.74 -14.58 3.11
C ALA A 112 -1.81 -13.56 4.25
N PRO A 113 -1.22 -13.86 5.41
CA PRO A 113 -0.88 -12.86 6.41
C PRO A 113 -0.11 -11.71 5.77
N MET A 114 -0.61 -10.47 5.93
CA MET A 114 -0.07 -9.29 5.28
C MET A 114 -0.13 -8.07 6.20
N ALA A 115 0.85 -7.20 6.08
CA ALA A 115 0.89 -5.91 6.74
C ALA A 115 1.20 -4.78 5.77
N PHE A 116 0.56 -3.65 5.95
CA PHE A 116 1.11 -2.35 5.58
C PHE A 116 2.05 -1.87 6.69
N PHE A 117 3.12 -1.20 6.31
CA PHE A 117 4.13 -0.72 7.26
C PHE A 117 4.55 0.70 6.92
N VAL A 118 4.59 1.56 7.91
CA VAL A 118 5.15 2.91 7.81
C VAL A 118 6.52 2.91 8.47
N TRP A 119 7.55 3.32 7.72
CA TRP A 119 8.91 3.42 8.22
C TRP A 119 9.05 4.50 9.28
N GLY A 120 9.75 4.20 10.36
CA GLY A 120 10.16 5.18 11.37
C GLY A 120 11.53 5.81 11.08
N THR A 121 11.91 6.78 11.89
CA THR A 121 13.14 7.58 11.68
C THR A 121 14.44 6.80 11.84
N ARG A 122 14.45 5.68 12.55
CA ARG A 122 15.62 4.79 12.73
C ARG A 122 15.66 3.63 11.74
N ASN A 123 14.63 3.45 10.95
CA ASN A 123 14.64 2.45 9.90
C ASN A 123 15.49 2.94 8.71
N TRP A 124 15.71 2.07 7.74
CA TRP A 124 16.54 2.34 6.56
C TRP A 124 15.95 3.39 5.60
N GLY A 125 14.80 3.93 5.95
CA GLY A 125 14.06 4.91 5.18
C GLY A 125 13.16 4.27 4.12
N SER A 126 12.08 4.96 3.81
CA SER A 126 11.19 4.59 2.71
C SER A 126 11.93 4.77 1.37
N ARG A 127 11.74 3.80 0.48
CA ARG A 127 12.18 3.86 -0.92
C ARG A 127 10.96 3.74 -1.83
N PRO A 128 10.15 4.78 -1.94
CA PRO A 128 8.93 4.71 -2.73
C PRO A 128 9.29 4.55 -4.20
N ASN A 129 8.81 3.46 -4.80
CA ASN A 129 8.96 3.19 -6.23
C ASN A 129 7.70 3.55 -7.01
N TRP A 130 6.57 3.65 -6.33
CA TRP A 130 5.26 3.86 -6.93
C TRP A 130 4.53 5.02 -6.28
N ALA A 131 4.03 5.94 -7.11
CA ALA A 131 3.13 6.99 -6.70
C ALA A 131 1.69 6.59 -7.08
N TYR A 132 0.77 6.70 -6.13
CA TYR A 132 -0.66 6.52 -6.32
C TYR A 132 -1.34 7.87 -6.31
N ILE A 133 -1.97 8.25 -7.41
CA ILE A 133 -2.58 9.55 -7.59
C ILE A 133 -4.08 9.37 -7.67
N LYS A 134 -4.80 9.97 -6.72
CA LYS A 134 -6.25 9.97 -6.69
C LYS A 134 -6.77 11.18 -7.46
N VAL A 135 -7.51 10.90 -8.53
CA VAL A 135 -8.19 11.93 -9.33
C VAL A 135 -9.61 12.09 -8.81
N LYS A 136 -10.08 13.34 -8.69
CA LYS A 136 -11.44 13.63 -8.25
C LYS A 136 -12.46 13.10 -9.27
N ALA A 137 -13.57 12.58 -8.77
CA ALA A 137 -14.68 12.15 -9.62
C ALA A 137 -15.17 13.32 -10.50
N GLY A 138 -15.41 13.03 -11.78
CA GLY A 138 -15.85 14.03 -12.75
C GLY A 138 -14.77 14.99 -13.28
N SER A 139 -13.52 14.87 -12.84
CA SER A 139 -12.43 15.68 -13.40
C SER A 139 -11.99 15.17 -14.77
N ASP A 140 -11.43 16.07 -15.57
CA ASP A 140 -10.78 15.73 -16.84
C ASP A 140 -9.51 14.88 -16.58
N LEU A 141 -9.63 13.58 -16.85
CA LEU A 141 -8.58 12.62 -16.61
C LEU A 141 -7.35 12.86 -17.48
N ARG A 142 -7.56 13.30 -18.74
CA ARG A 142 -6.46 13.64 -19.66
C ARG A 142 -5.68 14.83 -19.14
N ALA A 143 -6.36 15.89 -18.74
CA ALA A 143 -5.72 17.07 -18.15
C ALA A 143 -4.94 16.73 -16.87
N ALA A 144 -5.49 15.86 -16.01
CA ALA A 144 -4.80 15.37 -14.82
C ALA A 144 -3.52 14.60 -15.18
N MET A 145 -3.58 13.71 -16.18
CA MET A 145 -2.40 12.95 -16.65
C MET A 145 -1.33 13.86 -17.25
N ASP A 146 -1.73 14.85 -18.07
CA ASP A 146 -0.81 15.79 -18.69
C ASP A 146 -0.15 16.69 -17.64
N HIS A 147 -0.89 17.07 -16.60
CA HIS A 147 -0.32 17.79 -15.46
C HIS A 147 0.73 16.94 -14.72
N VAL A 148 0.44 15.67 -14.46
CA VAL A 148 1.40 14.74 -13.81
C VAL A 148 2.66 14.60 -14.68
N ARG A 149 2.51 14.39 -15.99
CA ARG A 149 3.65 14.31 -16.92
C ARG A 149 4.51 15.56 -16.89
N SER A 150 3.87 16.73 -16.94
CA SER A 150 4.56 18.01 -16.88
C SER A 150 5.31 18.21 -15.58
N ALA A 151 4.66 17.87 -14.45
CA ALA A 151 5.27 17.97 -13.13
C ALA A 151 6.52 17.07 -13.00
N VAL A 152 6.46 15.83 -13.46
CA VAL A 152 7.62 14.91 -13.43
C VAL A 152 8.74 15.43 -14.32
N ARG A 153 8.44 15.85 -15.54
CA ARG A 153 9.44 16.39 -16.51
C ARG A 153 10.12 17.69 -16.04
N THR A 154 9.47 18.44 -15.16
CA THR A 154 10.08 19.64 -14.58
C THR A 154 11.27 19.29 -13.66
N PHE A 155 11.22 18.12 -13.00
CA PHE A 155 12.31 17.67 -12.13
C PHE A 155 13.36 16.85 -12.88
N ASP A 156 12.92 15.98 -13.77
CA ASP A 156 13.80 15.16 -14.60
C ASP A 156 13.15 14.93 -15.98
N PRO A 157 13.58 15.69 -17.01
CA PRO A 157 13.01 15.59 -18.35
C PRO A 157 13.20 14.21 -19.02
N GLU A 158 14.23 13.47 -18.62
CA GLU A 158 14.61 12.18 -19.21
C GLU A 158 14.14 10.99 -18.35
N TYR A 159 13.58 11.24 -17.18
CA TYR A 159 13.13 10.16 -16.29
C TYR A 159 12.05 9.29 -16.96
N PRO A 160 12.33 8.01 -17.20
CA PRO A 160 11.36 7.11 -17.78
C PRO A 160 10.28 6.78 -16.76
N PHE A 161 9.06 7.25 -16.98
CA PHE A 161 7.92 6.90 -16.13
C PHE A 161 6.71 6.46 -16.96
N ASN A 162 5.88 5.62 -16.38
CA ASN A 162 4.65 5.15 -17.00
C ASN A 162 3.46 5.44 -16.09
N ILE A 163 2.35 5.88 -16.66
CA ILE A 163 1.10 6.10 -15.97
C ILE A 163 0.14 4.97 -16.33
N ARG A 164 -0.41 4.29 -15.34
CA ARG A 164 -1.42 3.25 -15.50
C ARG A 164 -2.62 3.55 -14.63
N PHE A 165 -3.79 3.18 -15.08
CA PHE A 165 -4.98 3.24 -14.24
C PHE A 165 -5.04 2.00 -13.35
N PHE A 166 -5.10 2.20 -12.05
CA PHE A 166 -5.12 1.11 -11.09
C PHE A 166 -6.33 0.19 -11.31
N ASN A 167 -7.50 0.76 -11.60
CA ASN A 167 -8.71 -0.01 -11.91
C ASN A 167 -8.56 -0.87 -13.18
N GLN A 168 -7.84 -0.38 -14.20
CA GLN A 168 -7.56 -1.18 -15.40
C GLN A 168 -6.60 -2.32 -15.10
N VAL A 169 -5.55 -2.07 -14.30
CA VAL A 169 -4.61 -3.11 -13.89
C VAL A 169 -5.31 -4.21 -13.12
N LEU A 170 -6.21 -3.86 -12.19
CA LEU A 170 -7.04 -4.84 -11.49
C LEU A 170 -7.98 -5.59 -12.45
N ASN A 171 -8.67 -4.90 -13.34
CA ASN A 171 -9.57 -5.51 -14.30
C ASN A 171 -8.83 -6.46 -15.27
N ASP A 172 -7.60 -6.13 -15.68
CA ASP A 172 -6.79 -6.99 -16.55
C ASP A 172 -6.33 -8.26 -15.83
N LEU A 173 -6.03 -8.17 -14.53
CA LEU A 173 -5.77 -9.33 -13.69
C LEU A 173 -7.02 -10.23 -13.63
N TYR A 174 -8.19 -9.66 -13.38
CA TYR A 174 -9.45 -10.40 -13.31
C TYR A 174 -9.82 -11.08 -14.62
N LYS A 175 -9.64 -10.42 -15.77
CA LYS A 175 -9.89 -11.01 -17.08
C LYS A 175 -8.96 -12.18 -17.40
N LYS A 176 -7.65 -12.04 -17.11
CA LYS A 176 -6.68 -13.12 -17.30
C LYS A 176 -7.03 -14.37 -16.48
N GLU A 177 -7.56 -14.19 -15.28
CA GLU A 177 -7.98 -15.28 -14.42
C GLU A 177 -9.29 -15.91 -14.87
N GLY A 178 -10.26 -15.12 -15.32
CA GLY A 178 -11.53 -15.59 -15.89
C GLY A 178 -11.33 -16.46 -17.14
N ASN A 179 -10.43 -16.05 -18.03
CA ASN A 179 -10.16 -16.80 -19.27
C ASN A 179 -9.41 -18.14 -19.04
N LEU A 180 -8.72 -18.29 -17.93
CA LEU A 180 -8.03 -19.54 -17.57
C LEU A 180 -8.93 -20.51 -16.78
N SER A 181 -10.08 -20.07 -16.24
CA SER A 181 -11.04 -20.94 -15.58
C SER A 181 -12.06 -21.56 -16.57
N SER A 182 -11.97 -21.22 -17.85
CA SER A 182 -12.82 -21.74 -18.94
C SER A 182 -12.08 -22.71 -19.88
N LEU A 183 -10.90 -23.18 -19.51
CA LEU A 183 -10.14 -24.27 -20.10
C LEU A 183 -10.08 -25.47 -19.15
#